data_b84ea471dd4e57023e15105144484140
#
_entry.id   b84ea471dd4e57023e15105144484140
#
_cell.length_a   1.000
_cell.length_b   1.000
_cell.length_c   1.000
_cell.angle_alpha   90.00
_cell.angle_beta   90.00
_cell.angle_gamma   90.00
#
_symmetry.space_group_name_H-M   'P 1'
#
loop_
_entity.id
_entity.type
_entity.pdbx_description
1 polymer ?
#
loop_
_entity_poly.entity_id
_entity_poly.type
_entity_poly.pdbx_seq_one_letter_code
_entity_poly.pdbx_strand_id
1 'polypeptide(L)' 'MAVQAYILVQTEVGKAADVARAIADIEGVTMAEDVTGPYDVIVRAEGASVDELGAMVVTKVQGVPGITRTLTCPIVRI' A
#
# COMPACT_ATOMS: atom_id res chain seq x y z
N MET A 1 0.74 2.70 20.41
CA MET A 1 0.43 1.44 19.72
C MET A 1 0.47 1.65 18.21
N ALA A 2 0.96 0.66 17.50
CA ALA A 2 0.99 0.76 16.05
C ALA A 2 -0.42 0.59 15.45
N VAL A 3 -0.70 1.38 14.44
CA VAL A 3 -1.90 1.26 13.62
C VAL A 3 -1.52 0.50 12.37
N GLN A 4 -2.36 -0.44 11.95
CA GLN A 4 -2.13 -1.25 10.77
C GLN A 4 -3.24 -1.00 9.75
N ALA A 5 -2.90 -1.13 8.48
CA ALA A 5 -3.87 -0.97 7.40
C ALA A 5 -3.52 -1.87 6.23
N TYR A 6 -4.55 -2.21 5.46
CA TYR A 6 -4.37 -2.75 4.13
C TYR A 6 -4.48 -1.61 3.13
N ILE A 7 -3.64 -1.63 2.12
CA ILE A 7 -3.70 -0.67 1.02
C ILE A 7 -3.93 -1.47 -0.26
N LEU A 8 -5.03 -1.19 -0.91
CA LEU A 8 -5.40 -1.84 -2.17
C LEU A 8 -4.96 -0.95 -3.31
N VAL A 9 -4.14 -1.48 -4.20
CA VAL A 9 -3.47 -0.69 -5.23
C VAL A 9 -3.87 -1.18 -6.61
N GLN A 10 -4.26 -0.24 -7.47
CA GLN A 10 -4.43 -0.49 -8.90
C GLN A 10 -3.23 0.06 -9.65
N THR A 11 -2.78 -0.68 -10.65
CA THR A 11 -1.60 -0.32 -11.43
C THR A 11 -1.94 -0.27 -12.91
N GLU A 12 -1.06 0.35 -13.68
CA GLU A 12 -1.10 0.23 -15.13
C GLU A 12 -0.83 -1.21 -15.54
N VAL A 13 -1.35 -1.60 -16.69
CA VAL A 13 -1.22 -2.97 -17.20
C VAL A 13 0.27 -3.35 -17.28
N GLY A 14 0.59 -4.54 -16.72
CA GLY A 14 1.95 -5.07 -16.75
C GLY A 14 2.87 -4.50 -15.68
N LYS A 15 2.39 -3.65 -14.77
CA LYS A 15 3.23 -3.00 -13.77
C LYS A 15 3.09 -3.56 -12.36
N ALA A 16 2.17 -4.51 -12.14
CA ALA A 16 1.87 -4.98 -10.79
C ALA A 16 3.09 -5.52 -10.04
N ALA A 17 3.89 -6.34 -10.69
CA ALA A 17 5.06 -6.94 -10.03
C ALA A 17 6.11 -5.90 -9.66
N ASP A 18 6.38 -4.94 -10.56
CA ASP A 18 7.34 -3.87 -10.28
C ASP A 18 6.85 -2.95 -9.17
N VAL A 19 5.56 -2.64 -9.18
CA VAL A 19 4.92 -1.81 -8.15
C VAL A 19 4.99 -2.51 -6.79
N ALA A 20 4.64 -3.79 -6.74
CA ALA A 20 4.70 -4.56 -5.49
C ALA A 20 6.11 -4.57 -4.91
N ARG A 21 7.12 -4.76 -5.76
CA ARG A 21 8.50 -4.77 -5.33
C ARG A 21 8.96 -3.42 -4.79
N ALA A 22 8.57 -2.34 -5.47
CA ALA A 22 8.92 -0.98 -5.04
C ALA A 22 8.24 -0.63 -3.72
N ILE A 23 6.97 -1.00 -3.55
CA ILE A 23 6.25 -0.74 -2.30
C ILE A 23 6.84 -1.54 -1.14
N ALA A 24 7.27 -2.77 -1.39
CA ALA A 24 7.85 -3.62 -0.34
C ALA A 24 9.09 -2.99 0.31
N ASP A 25 9.79 -2.12 -0.40
CA ASP A 25 10.98 -1.45 0.12
C ASP A 25 10.68 -0.20 0.95
N ILE A 26 9.41 0.20 1.04
CA ILE A 26 9.03 1.38 1.80
C ILE A 26 9.01 1.06 3.29
N GLU A 27 9.62 1.93 4.11
CA GLU A 27 9.58 1.77 5.55
C GLU A 27 8.14 1.85 6.05
N GLY A 28 7.76 0.90 6.91
CA GLY A 28 6.40 0.78 7.41
C GLY A 28 5.57 -0.24 6.66
N VAL A 29 6.00 -0.67 5.49
CA VAL A 29 5.33 -1.72 4.73
C VAL A 29 5.82 -3.09 5.24
N THR A 30 4.89 -3.93 5.67
CA THR A 30 5.20 -5.26 6.18
C THR A 30 4.97 -6.36 5.14
N MET A 31 4.15 -6.07 4.12
CA MET A 31 3.85 -7.03 3.06
C MET A 31 3.37 -6.27 1.83
N ALA A 32 3.79 -6.71 0.65
CA ALA A 32 3.26 -6.23 -0.61
C ALA A 32 3.25 -7.40 -1.59
N GLU A 33 2.06 -7.76 -2.08
CA GLU A 33 1.91 -8.89 -2.99
C GLU A 33 1.10 -8.49 -4.20
N ASP A 34 1.56 -8.87 -5.38
CA ASP A 34 0.77 -8.73 -6.59
C ASP A 34 -0.26 -9.85 -6.66
N VAL A 35 -1.46 -9.51 -7.08
CA VAL A 35 -2.60 -10.42 -7.04
C VAL A 35 -3.40 -10.29 -8.34
N THR A 36 -4.35 -11.19 -8.53
CA THR A 36 -5.35 -11.06 -9.59
C THR A 36 -6.70 -10.71 -8.96
N GLY A 37 -7.47 -9.87 -9.65
CA GLY A 37 -8.77 -9.45 -9.17
C GLY A 37 -9.02 -7.98 -9.44
N PRO A 38 -9.93 -7.34 -8.69
CA PRO A 38 -10.24 -5.92 -8.91
C PRO A 38 -9.10 -4.98 -8.56
N TYR A 39 -8.12 -5.44 -7.78
CA TYR A 39 -6.90 -4.70 -7.48
C TYR A 39 -5.71 -5.53 -7.91
N ASP A 40 -4.58 -4.86 -8.13
CA ASP A 40 -3.39 -5.49 -8.68
C ASP A 40 -2.35 -5.82 -7.61
N VAL A 41 -2.31 -5.02 -6.53
CA VAL A 41 -1.37 -5.22 -5.43
C VAL A 41 -2.11 -5.02 -4.12
N ILE A 42 -1.86 -5.91 -3.16
CA ILE A 42 -2.36 -5.76 -1.80
C ILE A 42 -1.17 -5.54 -0.88
N VAL A 43 -1.26 -4.50 -0.08
CA VAL A 43 -0.19 -4.06 0.80
C VAL A 43 -0.67 -4.10 2.24
N ARG A 44 0.19 -4.53 3.14
CA ARG A 44 -0.04 -4.36 4.57
C ARG A 44 1.04 -3.43 5.11
N ALA A 45 0.61 -2.41 5.83
CA ALA A 45 1.51 -1.39 6.35
C ALA A 45 1.14 -1.04 7.78
N GLU A 46 2.08 -0.45 8.50
CA GLU A 46 1.83 0.04 9.85
C GLU A 46 2.51 1.38 10.08
N GLY A 47 1.96 2.14 11.01
CA GLY A 47 2.47 3.43 11.41
C GLY A 47 2.11 3.70 12.86
N ALA A 48 2.62 4.77 13.43
CA ALA A 48 2.35 5.14 14.81
C ALA A 48 0.92 5.65 14.99
N SER A 49 0.35 6.22 13.92
CA SER A 49 -1.01 6.76 13.95
C SER A 49 -1.64 6.65 12.57
N VAL A 50 -2.96 6.85 12.49
CA VAL A 50 -3.69 6.89 11.22
C VAL A 50 -3.16 8.02 10.34
N ASP A 51 -2.87 9.18 10.94
CA ASP A 51 -2.33 10.33 10.21
C ASP A 51 -0.97 10.01 9.60
N GLU A 52 -0.12 9.32 10.34
CA GLU A 52 1.19 8.92 9.85
C GLU A 52 1.09 7.91 8.71
N LEU A 53 0.18 6.96 8.83
CA LEU A 53 -0.12 6.01 7.73
C LEU A 53 -0.60 6.74 6.49
N GLY A 54 -1.54 7.67 6.66
CA GLY A 54 -2.07 8.46 5.54
C GLY A 54 -0.99 9.28 4.85
N ALA A 55 -0.12 9.91 5.62
CA ALA A 55 1.00 10.67 5.07
C ALA A 55 1.96 9.77 4.28
N MET A 56 2.25 8.59 4.79
CA MET A 56 3.12 7.63 4.11
C MET A 56 2.51 7.18 2.78
N VAL A 57 1.21 6.90 2.77
CA VAL A 57 0.52 6.52 1.53
C VAL A 57 0.61 7.62 0.49
N VAL A 58 0.30 8.86 0.89
CA VAL A 58 0.30 10.00 -0.04
C VAL A 58 1.70 10.29 -0.56
N THR A 59 2.71 10.29 0.32
CA THR A 59 4.05 10.73 -0.06
C THR A 59 4.91 9.65 -0.68
N LYS A 60 4.74 8.40 -0.28
CA LYS A 60 5.63 7.31 -0.69
C LYS A 60 4.95 6.29 -1.59
N VAL A 61 3.79 5.79 -1.20
CA VAL A 61 3.11 4.77 -2.00
C VAL A 61 2.61 5.35 -3.31
N GLN A 62 1.90 6.47 -3.26
CA GLN A 62 1.37 7.08 -4.47
C GLN A 62 2.44 7.66 -5.37
N GLY A 63 3.67 7.82 -4.86
CA GLY A 63 4.80 8.25 -5.66
C GLY A 63 5.44 7.15 -6.49
N VAL A 64 5.06 5.90 -6.28
CA VAL A 64 5.64 4.77 -7.06
C VAL A 64 5.10 4.82 -8.49
N PRO A 65 5.99 4.79 -9.51
CA PRO A 65 5.53 4.80 -10.90
C PRO A 65 4.68 3.57 -11.22
N GLY A 66 3.63 3.78 -11.99
CA GLY A 66 2.73 2.71 -12.43
C GLY A 66 1.46 2.58 -11.61
N ILE A 67 1.35 3.27 -10.48
CA ILE A 67 0.15 3.25 -9.66
C ILE A 67 -0.89 4.20 -10.26
N THR A 68 -2.13 3.70 -10.40
CA THR A 68 -3.25 4.50 -10.91
C THR A 68 -4.23 4.88 -9.82
N ARG A 69 -4.35 4.06 -8.77
CA ARG A 69 -5.30 4.30 -7.68
C ARG A 69 -4.90 3.52 -6.45
N THR A 70 -5.15 4.11 -5.28
CA THR A 70 -4.97 3.43 -3.99
C THR A 70 -6.20 3.59 -3.13
N LEU A 71 -6.47 2.59 -2.30
CA LEU A 71 -7.55 2.61 -1.33
C LEU A 71 -7.00 2.09 -0.01
N THR A 72 -7.00 2.92 1.01
CA THR A 72 -6.46 2.57 2.33
C THR A 72 -7.57 2.10 3.24
N CYS A 73 -7.39 0.93 3.83
CA CYS A 73 -8.35 0.31 4.73
C CYS A 73 -7.68 0.09 6.09
N PRO A 74 -7.82 1.02 7.05
CA PRO A 74 -7.28 0.81 8.39
C PRO A 74 -7.93 -0.39 9.05
N ILE A 75 -7.12 -1.17 9.76
CA ILE A 75 -7.63 -2.35 10.46
C ILE A 75 -8.31 -1.89 11.75
N VAL A 76 -9.54 -2.35 11.96
CA VAL A 76 -10.28 -2.05 13.17
C VAL A 76 -9.78 -2.96 14.29
N ARG A 77 -9.46 -2.36 15.43
CA ARG A 77 -9.08 -3.08 16.66
C ARG A 77 -10.11 -2.81 17.73
N ILE A 78 -10.80 -3.81 18.14
CA ILE A 78 -11.83 -3.72 19.17
C ILE A 78 -11.33 -4.35 20.47
#